data_7722c8b1dd4e8b0cded955c9b35c5e73
#
_entry.id   7722c8b1dd4e8b0cded955c9b35c5e73
#
_cell.length_a   1.000
_cell.length_b   1.000
_cell.length_c   1.000
_cell.angle_alpha   90.00
_cell.angle_beta   90.00
_cell.angle_gamma   90.00
#
_symmetry.space_group_name_H-M   'P 1'
#
loop_
_entity.id
_entity.type
_entity.pdbx_description
1 polymer ?
#
loop_
_entity_poly.entity_id
_entity_poly.type
_entity_poly.pdbx_seq_one_letter_code
_entity_poly.pdbx_strand_id
1 'polypeptide(L)'
;MHMGAENMAKKAAKRKNTRKNTGSRKNGGRNRLWIIFAGCCIALALAVAAVFQKPVRRHFSYPMEYEAEVRRACEKYDLDPCLVFAVIRTESFFTPDAVSGAGAQGLMQIMPETGEWIAWRQGKEYDESRIFEPDYNIDLGCWLLSFLLEKYKGDVELAAAAYNAGHSAVNRWLDDPKYYDGKNLTIPYEETENYVKKVKDAYEKYQFLRESEHEAGRE
;
A
#
# COMPACT_ATOMS: atom_id res chain seq x y z
N MET A 1 -46.01 -82.11 37.64
CA MET A 1 -44.74 -81.51 38.08
C MET A 1 -44.28 -80.46 37.05
N HIS A 2 -45.09 -79.44 36.83
CA HIS A 2 -44.74 -78.39 35.80
C HIS A 2 -45.32 -77.01 36.13
N MET A 3 -45.26 -76.50 37.38
CA MET A 3 -45.79 -75.23 37.77
C MET A 3 -44.82 -74.34 38.57
N GLY A 4 -43.56 -74.70 38.63
CA GLY A 4 -42.55 -73.94 39.43
C GLY A 4 -41.61 -73.07 38.67
N ALA A 5 -41.42 -73.28 37.38
CA ALA A 5 -40.41 -72.56 36.59
C ALA A 5 -40.87 -71.23 36.00
N GLU A 6 -42.16 -71.09 35.72
CA GLU A 6 -42.72 -69.85 35.06
C GLU A 6 -42.84 -68.71 36.01
N ASN A 7 -42.99 -68.91 37.33
CA ASN A 7 -43.12 -67.82 38.30
C ASN A 7 -41.78 -67.17 38.70
N MET A 8 -40.66 -67.89 38.53
CA MET A 8 -39.34 -67.30 38.80
C MET A 8 -38.85 -66.44 37.67
N ALA A 9 -39.19 -66.74 36.41
CA ALA A 9 -38.81 -65.95 35.24
C ALA A 9 -39.52 -64.57 35.22
N LYS A 10 -40.78 -64.49 35.64
CA LYS A 10 -41.56 -63.21 35.68
C LYS A 10 -41.09 -62.29 36.81
N LYS A 11 -40.49 -62.83 37.89
CA LYS A 11 -39.94 -61.98 38.99
C LYS A 11 -38.55 -61.42 38.69
N ALA A 12 -37.77 -62.08 37.85
CA ALA A 12 -36.45 -61.57 37.41
C ALA A 12 -36.58 -60.44 36.35
N ALA A 13 -37.59 -60.49 35.47
CA ALA A 13 -37.83 -59.48 34.45
C ALA A 13 -38.33 -58.14 35.04
N LYS A 14 -39.05 -58.18 36.18
CA LYS A 14 -39.58 -56.94 36.82
C LYS A 14 -38.54 -56.17 37.67
N ARG A 15 -37.34 -56.72 37.93
CA ARG A 15 -36.27 -56.10 38.71
C ARG A 15 -35.22 -55.36 37.81
N LYS A 16 -35.22 -55.57 36.49
CA LYS A 16 -34.28 -54.91 35.57
C LYS A 16 -34.72 -53.58 34.97
N ASN A 17 -35.96 -53.15 35.23
CA ASN A 17 -36.54 -51.98 34.57
C ASN A 17 -36.69 -50.73 35.46
N THR A 18 -36.05 -50.70 36.65
CA THR A 18 -36.14 -49.54 37.56
C THR A 18 -34.81 -48.86 37.87
N ARG A 19 -33.77 -49.08 37.04
CA ARG A 19 -32.46 -48.42 37.21
C ARG A 19 -31.94 -47.83 35.90
N LYS A 20 -32.68 -46.94 35.28
CA LYS A 20 -32.16 -46.00 34.25
C LYS A 20 -33.08 -44.80 34.18
N ASN A 21 -33.01 -43.88 35.12
CA ASN A 21 -33.32 -42.49 34.85
C ASN A 21 -32.98 -41.60 36.05
N THR A 22 -31.70 -41.46 36.36
CA THR A 22 -31.24 -40.32 37.19
C THR A 22 -29.84 -39.98 36.70
N GLY A 23 -29.70 -38.87 35.96
CA GLY A 23 -28.39 -38.31 35.73
C GLY A 23 -28.16 -37.75 34.33
N SER A 24 -29.03 -36.87 33.83
CA SER A 24 -28.64 -35.98 32.73
C SER A 24 -29.46 -34.69 32.75
N ARG A 25 -29.26 -33.88 33.76
CA ARG A 25 -29.75 -32.50 33.76
C ARG A 25 -28.86 -31.66 34.67
N LYS A 26 -27.73 -31.14 34.14
CA LYS A 26 -27.06 -29.92 34.71
C LYS A 26 -25.77 -29.50 33.98
N ASN A 27 -25.59 -29.77 32.69
CA ASN A 27 -24.43 -29.21 31.95
C ASN A 27 -24.76 -28.19 30.86
N GLY A 28 -26.04 -27.92 30.55
CA GLY A 28 -26.42 -27.00 29.46
C GLY A 28 -26.10 -25.51 29.75
N GLY A 29 -26.15 -25.10 31.01
CA GLY A 29 -25.90 -23.70 31.37
C GLY A 29 -24.40 -23.35 31.37
N ARG A 30 -23.57 -24.28 31.84
CA ARG A 30 -22.11 -24.07 31.93
C ARG A 30 -21.46 -24.05 30.56
N ASN A 31 -21.92 -24.88 29.65
CA ASN A 31 -21.43 -24.87 28.25
C ASN A 31 -21.88 -23.65 27.48
N ARG A 32 -23.10 -23.12 27.73
CA ARG A 32 -23.56 -21.83 27.11
C ARG A 32 -22.72 -20.65 27.57
N LEU A 33 -22.39 -20.56 28.86
CA LEU A 33 -21.52 -19.51 29.40
C LEU A 33 -20.11 -19.57 28.78
N TRP A 34 -19.53 -20.76 28.61
CA TRP A 34 -18.23 -20.93 27.96
C TRP A 34 -18.25 -20.55 26.47
N ILE A 35 -19.33 -20.86 25.74
CA ILE A 35 -19.52 -20.44 24.33
C ILE A 35 -19.62 -18.91 24.23
N ILE A 36 -20.37 -18.27 25.10
CA ILE A 36 -20.49 -16.81 25.14
C ILE A 36 -19.12 -16.17 25.47
N PHE A 37 -18.42 -16.68 26.48
CA PHE A 37 -17.09 -16.19 26.85
C PHE A 37 -16.07 -16.35 25.72
N ALA A 38 -16.03 -17.52 25.06
CA ALA A 38 -15.18 -17.74 23.89
C ALA A 38 -15.55 -16.81 22.72
N GLY A 39 -16.84 -16.59 22.48
CA GLY A 39 -17.32 -15.63 21.47
C GLY A 39 -16.89 -14.18 21.77
N CYS A 40 -16.99 -13.75 23.02
CA CYS A 40 -16.51 -12.43 23.44
C CYS A 40 -14.98 -12.28 23.29
N CYS A 41 -14.22 -13.32 23.66
CA CYS A 41 -12.75 -13.33 23.50
C CYS A 41 -12.34 -13.25 22.02
N ILE A 42 -13.03 -13.98 21.14
CA ILE A 42 -12.79 -13.94 19.68
C ILE A 42 -13.17 -12.55 19.15
N ALA A 43 -14.32 -11.99 19.54
CA ALA A 43 -14.73 -10.65 19.12
C ALA A 43 -13.74 -9.57 19.58
N LEU A 44 -13.25 -9.67 20.82
CA LEU A 44 -12.24 -8.77 21.36
C LEU A 44 -10.91 -8.92 20.60
N ALA A 45 -10.47 -10.14 20.33
CA ALA A 45 -9.25 -10.42 19.58
C ALA A 45 -9.35 -9.88 18.14
N LEU A 46 -10.51 -10.02 17.48
CA LEU A 46 -10.76 -9.45 16.15
C LEU A 46 -10.78 -7.92 16.18
N ALA A 47 -11.38 -7.30 17.21
CA ALA A 47 -11.39 -5.85 17.39
C ALA A 47 -9.96 -5.31 17.61
N VAL A 48 -9.17 -5.97 18.48
CA VAL A 48 -7.75 -5.64 18.69
C VAL A 48 -6.95 -5.83 17.41
N ALA A 49 -7.11 -6.95 16.71
CA ALA A 49 -6.46 -7.18 15.42
C ALA A 49 -6.83 -6.10 14.39
N ALA A 50 -8.09 -5.68 14.31
CA ALA A 50 -8.54 -4.63 13.39
C ALA A 50 -7.91 -3.26 13.72
N VAL A 51 -7.71 -2.94 15.00
CA VAL A 51 -7.04 -1.71 15.44
C VAL A 51 -5.55 -1.74 15.08
N PHE A 52 -4.88 -2.89 15.29
CA PHE A 52 -3.46 -3.04 14.97
C PHE A 52 -3.19 -3.21 13.46
N GLN A 53 -4.14 -3.74 12.68
CA GLN A 53 -3.96 -3.91 11.23
C GLN A 53 -3.90 -2.57 10.47
N LYS A 54 -4.58 -1.51 10.94
CA LYS A 54 -4.57 -0.19 10.28
C LYS A 54 -3.18 0.43 10.20
N PRO A 55 -2.42 0.59 11.30
CA PRO A 55 -1.07 1.16 11.22
C PRO A 55 -0.08 0.24 10.47
N VAL A 56 -0.15 -1.08 10.67
CA VAL A 56 0.70 -2.05 9.97
C VAL A 56 0.42 -2.00 8.46
N ARG A 57 -0.84 -2.07 8.04
CA ARG A 57 -1.22 -1.97 6.62
C ARG A 57 -0.84 -0.63 6.01
N ARG A 58 -0.91 0.47 6.78
CA ARG A 58 -0.47 1.80 6.35
C ARG A 58 1.01 1.81 6.05
N HIS A 59 1.86 1.32 6.96
CA HIS A 59 3.31 1.24 6.79
C HIS A 59 3.70 0.43 5.56
N PHE A 60 3.06 -0.73 5.33
CA PHE A 60 3.32 -1.58 4.16
C PHE A 60 2.75 -1.02 2.84
N SER A 61 1.69 -0.21 2.88
CA SER A 61 1.05 0.30 1.66
C SER A 61 1.59 1.65 1.19
N TYR A 62 2.05 2.48 2.14
CA TYR A 62 2.58 3.82 1.90
C TYR A 62 3.82 4.04 2.78
N PRO A 63 4.93 3.33 2.49
CA PRO A 63 6.19 3.52 3.22
C PRO A 63 6.75 4.91 2.95
N MET A 64 7.50 5.45 3.92
CA MET A 64 8.28 6.68 3.79
C MET A 64 9.75 6.35 4.11
N GLU A 65 10.30 5.39 3.36
CA GLU A 65 11.70 5.03 3.47
C GLU A 65 12.58 6.11 2.83
N TYR A 66 13.85 6.18 3.19
CA TYR A 66 14.80 7.20 2.71
C TYR A 66 14.34 8.65 2.98
N GLU A 67 13.63 8.87 4.10
CA GLU A 67 13.04 10.17 4.43
C GLU A 67 14.08 11.28 4.49
N ALA A 68 15.27 11.02 5.02
CA ALA A 68 16.33 12.00 5.12
C ALA A 68 16.85 12.44 3.73
N GLU A 69 17.01 11.49 2.80
CA GLU A 69 17.42 11.73 1.42
C GLU A 69 16.35 12.52 0.67
N VAL A 70 15.09 12.10 0.79
CA VAL A 70 13.94 12.78 0.18
C VAL A 70 13.83 14.22 0.69
N ARG A 71 13.92 14.46 2.01
CA ARG A 71 13.84 15.81 2.57
C ARG A 71 14.95 16.71 2.07
N ARG A 72 16.20 16.23 2.05
CA ARG A 72 17.34 17.00 1.50
C ARG A 72 17.12 17.38 0.04
N ALA A 73 16.66 16.44 -0.78
CA ALA A 73 16.40 16.72 -2.19
C ALA A 73 15.21 17.67 -2.38
N CYS A 74 14.15 17.52 -1.58
CA CYS A 74 12.99 18.41 -1.61
C CYS A 74 13.36 19.86 -1.23
N GLU A 75 14.16 20.05 -0.19
CA GLU A 75 14.67 21.37 0.19
C GLU A 75 15.55 22.00 -0.91
N LYS A 76 16.36 21.18 -1.60
CA LYS A 76 17.25 21.63 -2.67
C LYS A 76 16.50 22.07 -3.94
N TYR A 77 15.40 21.37 -4.26
CA TYR A 77 14.68 21.53 -5.52
C TYR A 77 13.27 22.11 -5.38
N ASP A 78 12.91 22.58 -4.19
CA ASP A 78 11.60 23.18 -3.86
C ASP A 78 10.42 22.25 -4.23
N LEU A 79 10.46 21.01 -3.71
CA LEU A 79 9.45 19.98 -3.97
C LEU A 79 8.65 19.64 -2.71
N ASP A 80 7.38 19.26 -2.88
CA ASP A 80 6.59 18.62 -1.81
C ASP A 80 7.09 17.16 -1.60
N PRO A 81 7.57 16.81 -0.39
CA PRO A 81 8.00 15.44 -0.09
C PRO A 81 6.92 14.39 -0.36
N CYS A 82 5.63 14.72 -0.19
CA CYS A 82 4.54 13.81 -0.50
C CYS A 82 4.50 13.40 -1.97
N LEU A 83 4.81 14.34 -2.88
CA LEU A 83 4.88 14.05 -4.30
C LEU A 83 6.09 13.17 -4.63
N VAL A 84 7.25 13.44 -4.03
CA VAL A 84 8.46 12.61 -4.22
C VAL A 84 8.23 11.18 -3.72
N PHE A 85 7.64 11.00 -2.54
CA PHE A 85 7.24 9.68 -2.05
C PHE A 85 6.25 8.96 -2.98
N ALA A 86 5.30 9.70 -3.57
CA ALA A 86 4.35 9.13 -4.52
C ALA A 86 5.03 8.63 -5.80
N VAL A 87 6.02 9.37 -6.31
CA VAL A 87 6.82 8.96 -7.47
C VAL A 87 7.67 7.75 -7.13
N ILE A 88 8.47 7.76 -6.06
CA ILE A 88 9.31 6.61 -5.64
C ILE A 88 8.45 5.35 -5.45
N ARG A 89 7.28 5.50 -4.80
CA ARG A 89 6.36 4.38 -4.61
C ARG A 89 5.86 3.82 -5.93
N THR A 90 5.56 4.67 -6.89
CA THR A 90 5.01 4.27 -8.19
C THR A 90 6.08 3.63 -9.08
N GLU A 91 7.31 4.13 -9.01
CA GLU A 91 8.44 3.68 -9.83
C GLU A 91 9.04 2.34 -9.35
N SER A 92 9.38 2.24 -8.08
CA SER A 92 10.13 1.09 -7.55
C SER A 92 9.52 0.44 -6.32
N PHE A 93 8.46 1.04 -5.74
CA PHE A 93 7.97 0.68 -4.42
C PHE A 93 9.10 0.66 -3.37
N PHE A 94 9.97 1.69 -3.42
CA PHE A 94 11.13 1.86 -2.54
C PHE A 94 12.21 0.77 -2.66
N THR A 95 12.31 0.11 -3.81
CA THR A 95 13.34 -0.90 -4.09
C THR A 95 14.57 -0.23 -4.70
N PRO A 96 15.69 -0.07 -3.98
CA PRO A 96 16.82 0.75 -4.45
C PRO A 96 17.59 0.13 -5.62
N ASP A 97 17.56 -1.18 -5.76
CA ASP A 97 18.20 -1.95 -6.83
C ASP A 97 17.25 -2.36 -7.96
N ALA A 98 16.08 -1.72 -8.04
CA ALA A 98 15.10 -2.01 -9.07
C ALA A 98 15.65 -1.67 -10.46
N VAL A 99 15.43 -2.59 -11.42
CA VAL A 99 15.73 -2.39 -12.84
C VAL A 99 14.51 -2.78 -13.64
N SER A 100 13.99 -1.86 -14.46
CA SER A 100 12.85 -2.15 -15.34
C SER A 100 13.27 -2.93 -16.59
N GLY A 101 12.28 -3.53 -17.28
CA GLY A 101 12.54 -4.18 -18.57
C GLY A 101 13.07 -3.24 -19.67
N ALA A 102 12.86 -1.94 -19.53
CA ALA A 102 13.40 -0.90 -20.42
C ALA A 102 14.78 -0.37 -19.99
N GLY A 103 15.28 -0.78 -18.81
CA GLY A 103 16.58 -0.36 -18.30
C GLY A 103 16.55 0.84 -17.37
N ALA A 104 15.40 1.30 -16.92
CA ALA A 104 15.30 2.32 -15.87
C ALA A 104 15.77 1.76 -14.53
N GLN A 105 16.45 2.57 -13.70
CA GLN A 105 17.25 2.10 -12.57
C GLN A 105 16.94 2.86 -11.28
N GLY A 106 16.92 2.12 -10.17
CA GLY A 106 16.89 2.64 -8.80
C GLY A 106 15.52 3.12 -8.34
N LEU A 107 15.49 3.84 -7.22
CA LEU A 107 14.27 4.27 -6.51
C LEU A 107 13.30 5.08 -7.39
N MET A 108 13.82 5.97 -8.20
CA MET A 108 13.06 6.87 -9.07
C MET A 108 13.13 6.46 -10.55
N GLN A 109 13.62 5.26 -10.85
CA GLN A 109 13.65 4.64 -12.19
C GLN A 109 14.24 5.58 -13.26
N ILE A 110 15.46 6.02 -13.05
CA ILE A 110 16.15 6.90 -13.97
C ILE A 110 16.75 6.08 -15.12
N MET A 111 16.40 6.43 -16.35
CA MET A 111 17.08 5.89 -17.54
C MET A 111 18.52 6.42 -17.63
N PRO A 112 19.53 5.60 -18.02
CA PRO A 112 20.92 6.05 -18.13
C PRO A 112 21.08 7.34 -18.93
N GLU A 113 20.45 7.42 -20.10
CA GLU A 113 20.52 8.62 -20.95
C GLU A 113 19.86 9.84 -20.30
N THR A 114 18.85 9.62 -19.47
CA THR A 114 18.21 10.70 -18.66
C THR A 114 19.16 11.15 -17.56
N GLY A 115 19.86 10.23 -16.88
CA GLY A 115 20.87 10.54 -15.88
C GLY A 115 22.01 11.37 -16.46
N GLU A 116 22.54 10.96 -17.61
CA GLU A 116 23.56 11.72 -18.35
C GLU A 116 23.08 13.14 -18.73
N TRP A 117 21.86 13.25 -19.25
CA TRP A 117 21.27 14.52 -19.61
C TRP A 117 21.09 15.44 -18.40
N ILE A 118 20.63 14.89 -17.26
CA ILE A 118 20.47 15.64 -16.00
C ILE A 118 21.84 16.15 -15.52
N ALA A 119 22.84 15.28 -15.48
CA ALA A 119 24.20 15.64 -15.07
C ALA A 119 24.77 16.74 -15.96
N TRP A 120 24.66 16.60 -17.28
CA TRP A 120 25.06 17.63 -18.25
C TRP A 120 24.35 18.99 -17.99
N ARG A 121 23.03 18.96 -17.74
CA ARG A 121 22.24 20.16 -17.43
C ARG A 121 22.70 20.85 -16.14
N GLN A 122 23.21 20.08 -15.19
CA GLN A 122 23.77 20.60 -13.93
C GLN A 122 25.25 20.98 -14.03
N GLY A 123 25.91 20.79 -15.17
CA GLY A 123 27.37 21.01 -15.33
C GLY A 123 28.22 20.00 -14.55
N LYS A 124 27.72 18.77 -14.35
CA LYS A 124 28.37 17.67 -13.63
C LYS A 124 28.63 16.50 -14.55
N GLU A 125 29.49 15.57 -14.09
CA GLU A 125 29.64 14.26 -14.72
C GLU A 125 28.61 13.28 -14.15
N TYR A 126 28.08 12.42 -15.02
CA TYR A 126 27.20 11.33 -14.61
C TYR A 126 28.05 10.14 -14.15
N ASP A 127 27.73 9.61 -12.99
CA ASP A 127 28.37 8.43 -12.42
C ASP A 127 27.37 7.26 -12.38
N GLU A 128 27.41 6.43 -13.42
CA GLU A 128 26.51 5.27 -13.54
C GLU A 128 26.71 4.27 -12.38
N SER A 129 27.93 4.16 -11.81
CA SER A 129 28.20 3.24 -10.72
C SER A 129 27.41 3.56 -9.43
N ARG A 130 26.91 4.81 -9.30
CA ARG A 130 26.16 5.31 -8.15
C ARG A 130 24.65 5.28 -8.33
N ILE A 131 24.15 4.85 -9.48
CA ILE A 131 22.73 4.98 -9.79
C ILE A 131 21.80 4.25 -8.81
N PHE A 132 22.30 3.22 -8.13
CA PHE A 132 21.58 2.48 -7.09
C PHE A 132 21.77 3.03 -5.68
N GLU A 133 22.64 4.04 -5.50
CA GLU A 133 22.75 4.75 -4.24
C GLU A 133 21.52 5.64 -4.03
N PRO A 134 20.79 5.49 -2.88
CA PRO A 134 19.54 6.21 -2.66
C PRO A 134 19.65 7.74 -2.80
N ASP A 135 20.68 8.33 -2.23
CA ASP A 135 20.90 9.78 -2.28
C ASP A 135 21.15 10.29 -3.71
N TYR A 136 21.93 9.54 -4.50
CA TYR A 136 22.24 9.90 -5.87
C TYR A 136 21.02 9.76 -6.79
N ASN A 137 20.31 8.63 -6.68
CA ASN A 137 19.13 8.37 -7.49
C ASN A 137 17.99 9.35 -7.19
N ILE A 138 17.74 9.63 -5.89
CA ILE A 138 16.73 10.60 -5.45
C ILE A 138 17.12 12.02 -5.89
N ASP A 139 18.40 12.40 -5.82
CA ASP A 139 18.86 13.73 -6.29
C ASP A 139 18.58 13.92 -7.79
N LEU A 140 18.90 12.92 -8.63
CA LEU A 140 18.60 12.97 -10.07
C LEU A 140 17.09 13.04 -10.35
N GLY A 141 16.30 12.16 -9.70
CA GLY A 141 14.87 12.10 -9.92
C GLY A 141 14.14 13.35 -9.44
N CYS A 142 14.52 13.90 -8.30
CA CYS A 142 13.98 15.17 -7.80
C CYS A 142 14.33 16.35 -8.70
N TRP A 143 15.57 16.40 -9.23
CA TRP A 143 15.91 17.42 -10.22
C TRP A 143 15.02 17.33 -11.47
N LEU A 144 14.82 16.12 -12.00
CA LEU A 144 13.94 15.92 -13.15
C LEU A 144 12.51 16.35 -12.84
N LEU A 145 11.97 15.94 -11.69
CA LEU A 145 10.61 16.27 -11.28
C LEU A 145 10.42 17.80 -11.14
N SER A 146 11.38 18.49 -10.51
CA SER A 146 11.38 19.94 -10.38
C SER A 146 11.42 20.63 -11.75
N PHE A 147 12.30 20.19 -12.65
CA PHE A 147 12.36 20.68 -14.02
C PHE A 147 11.02 20.52 -14.77
N LEU A 148 10.35 19.39 -14.59
CA LEU A 148 9.07 19.14 -15.23
C LEU A 148 7.93 19.98 -14.62
N LEU A 149 7.91 20.14 -13.30
CA LEU A 149 6.94 21.01 -12.63
C LEU A 149 7.12 22.47 -13.05
N GLU A 150 8.35 22.98 -13.13
CA GLU A 150 8.62 24.33 -13.64
C GLU A 150 8.13 24.47 -15.09
N LYS A 151 8.48 23.50 -15.96
CA LYS A 151 8.08 23.48 -17.38
C LYS A 151 6.56 23.52 -17.56
N TYR A 152 5.81 22.80 -16.74
CA TYR A 152 4.36 22.70 -16.79
C TYR A 152 3.64 23.57 -15.75
N LYS A 153 4.32 24.61 -15.22
CA LYS A 153 3.73 25.64 -14.33
C LYS A 153 3.06 25.07 -13.07
N GLY A 154 3.64 24.01 -12.51
CA GLY A 154 3.15 23.34 -11.31
C GLY A 154 2.04 22.31 -11.55
N ASP A 155 1.69 22.03 -12.80
CA ASP A 155 0.71 20.97 -13.12
C ASP A 155 1.33 19.60 -12.87
N VAL A 156 0.88 18.96 -11.78
CA VAL A 156 1.38 17.65 -11.32
C VAL A 156 1.04 16.54 -12.31
N GLU A 157 -0.13 16.59 -12.96
CA GLU A 157 -0.56 15.54 -13.90
C GLU A 157 0.29 15.59 -15.18
N LEU A 158 0.55 16.80 -15.71
CA LEU A 158 1.44 17.00 -16.86
C LEU A 158 2.90 16.63 -16.52
N ALA A 159 3.37 17.01 -15.33
CA ALA A 159 4.72 16.65 -14.87
C ALA A 159 4.87 15.13 -14.72
N ALA A 160 3.90 14.44 -14.12
CA ALA A 160 3.91 12.98 -14.00
C ALA A 160 3.83 12.30 -15.38
N ALA A 161 2.99 12.77 -16.28
CA ALA A 161 2.93 12.27 -17.65
C ALA A 161 4.28 12.40 -18.37
N ALA A 162 4.93 13.54 -18.18
CA ALA A 162 6.23 13.82 -18.79
C ALA A 162 7.39 13.06 -18.12
N TYR A 163 7.28 12.75 -16.84
CA TYR A 163 8.22 11.90 -16.14
C TYR A 163 8.24 10.49 -16.74
N ASN A 164 7.07 9.92 -16.98
CA ASN A 164 6.92 8.57 -17.53
C ASN A 164 7.14 8.51 -19.06
N ALA A 165 6.48 9.38 -19.83
CA ALA A 165 6.52 9.32 -21.31
C ALA A 165 7.58 10.21 -21.96
N GLY A 166 8.28 11.02 -21.18
CA GLY A 166 9.19 12.05 -21.65
C GLY A 166 8.47 13.34 -22.07
N HIS A 167 9.06 14.48 -21.73
CA HIS A 167 8.50 15.82 -21.99
C HIS A 167 8.26 16.11 -23.49
N SER A 168 9.04 15.49 -24.38
CA SER A 168 8.83 15.66 -25.82
C SER A 168 7.53 15.01 -26.30
N ALA A 169 7.12 13.87 -25.70
CA ALA A 169 5.85 13.24 -26.00
C ALA A 169 4.68 14.10 -25.52
N VAL A 170 4.74 14.58 -24.28
CA VAL A 170 3.68 15.43 -23.70
C VAL A 170 3.54 16.74 -24.48
N ASN A 171 4.64 17.37 -24.90
CA ASN A 171 4.57 18.58 -25.75
C ASN A 171 3.81 18.28 -27.06
N ARG A 172 4.12 17.18 -27.75
CA ARG A 172 3.38 16.81 -28.98
C ARG A 172 1.89 16.59 -28.71
N TRP A 173 1.51 16.04 -27.55
CA TRP A 173 0.10 15.84 -27.22
C TRP A 173 -0.62 17.17 -26.91
N LEU A 174 0.09 18.11 -26.27
CA LEU A 174 -0.44 19.46 -26.01
C LEU A 174 -0.61 20.30 -27.28
N ASP A 175 0.21 20.04 -28.32
CA ASP A 175 0.14 20.72 -29.61
C ASP A 175 -0.92 20.10 -30.56
N ASP A 176 -1.46 18.92 -30.25
CA ASP A 176 -2.42 18.20 -31.10
C ASP A 176 -3.85 18.35 -30.56
N PRO A 177 -4.78 19.05 -31.31
CA PRO A 177 -6.17 19.21 -30.92
C PRO A 177 -6.94 17.89 -30.69
N LYS A 178 -6.42 16.77 -31.17
CA LYS A 178 -6.98 15.43 -30.92
C LYS A 178 -6.82 15.03 -29.45
N TYR A 179 -5.76 15.47 -28.80
CA TYR A 179 -5.41 15.08 -27.45
C TYR A 179 -5.60 16.20 -26.42
N TYR A 180 -5.59 17.46 -26.86
CA TYR A 180 -5.68 18.62 -25.96
C TYR A 180 -6.73 19.61 -26.43
N ASP A 181 -7.74 19.87 -25.61
CA ASP A 181 -8.85 20.79 -25.89
C ASP A 181 -8.60 22.25 -25.46
N GLY A 182 -7.38 22.57 -25.07
CA GLY A 182 -6.99 23.86 -24.50
C GLY A 182 -7.11 23.91 -22.97
N LYS A 183 -7.64 22.85 -22.33
CA LYS A 183 -7.79 22.75 -20.88
C LYS A 183 -7.41 21.36 -20.36
N ASN A 184 -7.88 20.30 -21.00
CA ASN A 184 -7.71 18.92 -20.55
C ASN A 184 -6.87 18.14 -21.56
N LEU A 185 -5.87 17.39 -21.08
CA LEU A 185 -5.08 16.47 -21.87
C LEU A 185 -5.68 15.07 -21.81
N THR A 186 -5.98 14.48 -22.98
CA THR A 186 -6.24 13.05 -23.11
C THR A 186 -4.92 12.34 -23.41
N ILE A 187 -4.42 11.59 -22.46
CA ILE A 187 -3.16 10.86 -22.62
C ILE A 187 -3.36 9.66 -23.54
N PRO A 188 -2.67 9.55 -24.70
CA PRO A 188 -2.93 8.51 -25.67
C PRO A 188 -2.31 7.15 -25.34
N TYR A 189 -1.42 7.09 -24.33
CA TYR A 189 -0.76 5.86 -23.89
C TYR A 189 -1.37 5.39 -22.57
N GLU A 190 -2.01 4.24 -22.59
CA GLU A 190 -2.66 3.64 -21.41
C GLU A 190 -1.67 3.47 -20.24
N GLU A 191 -0.42 3.09 -20.52
CA GLU A 191 0.63 2.98 -19.50
C GLU A 191 0.84 4.31 -18.78
N THR A 192 0.98 5.41 -19.52
CA THR A 192 1.20 6.74 -18.96
C THR A 192 -0.04 7.27 -18.25
N GLU A 193 -1.25 7.03 -18.77
CA GLU A 193 -2.49 7.38 -18.10
C GLU A 193 -2.61 6.67 -16.75
N ASN A 194 -2.34 5.37 -16.71
CA ASN A 194 -2.32 4.58 -15.48
C ASN A 194 -1.23 5.03 -14.51
N TYR A 195 -0.06 5.44 -15.02
CA TYR A 195 1.02 5.99 -14.22
C TYR A 195 0.60 7.30 -13.52
N VAL A 196 0.08 8.26 -14.27
CA VAL A 196 -0.41 9.54 -13.74
C VAL A 196 -1.45 9.32 -12.65
N LYS A 197 -2.42 8.43 -12.88
CA LYS A 197 -3.42 8.07 -11.88
C LYS A 197 -2.78 7.51 -10.61
N LYS A 198 -1.84 6.57 -10.73
CA LYS A 198 -1.14 5.99 -9.56
C LYS A 198 -0.37 7.03 -8.76
N VAL A 199 0.35 7.94 -9.44
CA VAL A 199 1.09 9.03 -8.79
C VAL A 199 0.12 9.95 -8.05
N LYS A 200 -0.96 10.37 -8.70
CA LYS A 200 -1.97 11.24 -8.11
C LYS A 200 -2.63 10.61 -6.87
N ASP A 201 -3.13 9.38 -6.99
CA ASP A 201 -3.74 8.64 -5.89
C ASP A 201 -2.77 8.48 -4.71
N ALA A 202 -1.49 8.21 -5.00
CA ALA A 202 -0.46 8.09 -3.98
C ALA A 202 -0.14 9.45 -3.33
N TYR A 203 -0.03 10.50 -4.11
CA TYR A 203 0.24 11.86 -3.63
C TYR A 203 -0.85 12.35 -2.67
N GLU A 204 -2.12 12.26 -3.06
CA GLU A 204 -3.27 12.59 -2.21
C GLU A 204 -3.24 11.78 -0.91
N LYS A 205 -2.85 10.50 -0.99
CA LYS A 205 -2.75 9.66 0.20
C LYS A 205 -1.61 10.07 1.13
N TYR A 206 -0.43 10.39 0.61
CA TYR A 206 0.68 10.89 1.44
C TYR A 206 0.33 12.24 2.08
N GLN A 207 -0.33 13.16 1.37
CA GLN A 207 -0.82 14.42 1.94
C GLN A 207 -1.78 14.18 3.11
N PHE A 208 -2.79 13.34 2.92
CA PHE A 208 -3.73 12.96 3.98
C PHE A 208 -3.03 12.35 5.21
N LEU A 209 -2.01 11.52 4.98
CA LEU A 209 -1.25 10.91 6.06
C LEU A 209 -0.44 11.94 6.85
N ARG A 210 0.20 12.88 6.17
CA ARG A 210 0.95 13.99 6.77
C ARG A 210 0.04 14.88 7.63
N GLU A 211 -1.12 15.26 7.11
CA GLU A 211 -2.09 16.07 7.84
C GLU A 211 -2.59 15.37 9.10
N SER A 212 -2.93 14.07 9.00
CA SER A 212 -3.40 13.27 10.14
C SER A 212 -2.35 13.10 11.25
N GLU A 213 -1.07 13.07 10.91
CA GLU A 213 0.03 13.04 11.90
C GLU A 213 0.22 14.39 12.58
N HIS A 214 0.07 15.47 11.85
CA HIS A 214 0.19 16.82 12.38
C HIS A 214 -0.96 17.16 13.33
N GLU A 215 -2.16 16.66 13.10
CA GLU A 215 -3.31 16.80 14.01
C GLU A 215 -3.10 15.98 15.29
N ALA A 216 -2.67 14.72 15.16
CA ALA A 216 -2.41 13.85 16.31
C ALA A 216 -1.26 14.32 17.22
N GLY A 217 -0.32 15.09 16.70
CA GLY A 217 0.80 15.67 17.47
C GLY A 217 0.47 16.98 18.18
N ARG A 218 -0.76 17.52 18.01
CA ARG A 218 -1.24 18.75 18.67
C ARG A 218 -2.13 18.48 19.88
N GLU A 219 -2.56 17.24 20.10
CA GLU A 219 -3.30 16.80 21.29
C GLU A 219 -2.33 16.30 22.38
#